data_dc10f67bb78249a8f70f5c493202a396
#
_entry.id   dc10f67bb78249a8f70f5c493202a396
#
_cell.length_a   1.000
_cell.length_b   1.000
_cell.length_c   1.000
_cell.angle_alpha   90.00
_cell.angle_beta   90.00
_cell.angle_gamma   90.00
#
_symmetry.space_group_name_H-M   'P 1'
#
loop_
_entity.id
_entity.type
_entity.pdbx_description
1 polymer ?
#
loop_
_entity_poly.entity_id
_entity_poly.type
_entity_poly.pdbx_seq_one_letter_code
_entity_poly.pdbx_strand_id
1 'polypeptide(L)'
;MKIASRKPAEAMPPRMGALAKLPVFLDLAGKRAVLAGNSAGAAWKAELLAAAGADVTVYAPDASDDMRAIVARGAEAGSLTLLERPWSIDIFSLAALAVGDFEDEAEAKAFRCAARAAGVIVNTVDKPETCDFLFGSIVNRSPVVIGISTDGAAPILGQGIRRRIEMLLPPSLADWAGRAQGIRHRVMERLKPGPERRRFWEAFTDLAFRDKARADDATLDRMIRESRLAGGATGGRVTLVGAGPGDADLLTIKAVRALQSADVILFDDLVSDAVLELARREAKRMMVGKRGARESCAQGDINTLMMGLARQGKHVVRLKSGDPMVFGRAGEEIEALEQAGIPVSVVPGITSAQAMAMSLNRSLTHRDHAQSLMLVTGHSRHGELPDTIDWAQAASGRATLVIYMGARQAGAIVAALRQQGMSGATPAIAMASLSRPGEARWEGSLDALPQGVMTLPAGAPILIGIGPVFAARNLATAVEGFRKAV
;
A
#
# COMPACT_ATOMS: atom_id res chain seq x y z
N MET A 1 -12.59 1.65 -42.33
CA MET A 1 -11.40 2.33 -41.81
C MET A 1 -10.87 1.46 -40.67
N LYS A 2 -9.71 0.82 -40.79
CA LYS A 2 -9.13 0.02 -39.69
C LYS A 2 -8.70 0.99 -38.57
N ILE A 3 -9.35 0.92 -37.43
CA ILE A 3 -9.00 1.70 -36.23
C ILE A 3 -7.62 1.20 -35.79
N ALA A 4 -6.64 2.08 -35.77
CA ALA A 4 -5.30 1.74 -35.33
C ALA A 4 -5.28 1.50 -33.82
N SER A 5 -5.05 0.27 -33.40
CA SER A 5 -4.92 -0.08 -31.98
C SER A 5 -3.65 0.56 -31.38
N ARG A 6 -3.78 1.17 -30.20
CA ARG A 6 -2.65 1.73 -29.48
C ARG A 6 -1.74 0.59 -28.96
N LYS A 7 -0.44 0.73 -29.17
CA LYS A 7 0.53 -0.15 -28.50
C LYS A 7 0.63 0.19 -27.00
N PRO A 8 0.77 -0.83 -26.12
CA PRO A 8 1.01 -0.60 -24.70
C PRO A 8 2.24 0.28 -24.48
N ALA A 9 2.12 1.28 -23.62
CA ALA A 9 3.21 2.18 -23.28
C ALA A 9 3.58 2.06 -21.81
N GLU A 10 4.87 2.24 -21.50
CA GLU A 10 5.36 2.31 -20.13
C GLU A 10 4.83 3.57 -19.44
N ALA A 11 4.17 3.42 -18.30
CA ALA A 11 3.81 4.53 -17.44
C ALA A 11 4.99 4.81 -16.50
N MET A 12 5.58 6.00 -16.61
CA MET A 12 6.66 6.45 -15.72
C MET A 12 6.15 7.61 -14.85
N PRO A 13 5.32 7.33 -13.83
CA PRO A 13 5.02 8.35 -12.84
C PRO A 13 6.30 8.67 -12.04
N PRO A 14 6.43 9.86 -11.43
CA PRO A 14 7.54 10.14 -10.54
C PRO A 14 7.57 9.07 -9.43
N ARG A 15 8.70 8.38 -9.30
CA ARG A 15 8.84 7.21 -8.39
C ARG A 15 8.90 7.60 -6.92
N MET A 16 9.06 8.88 -6.61
CA MET A 16 9.13 9.38 -5.24
C MET A 16 8.70 10.86 -5.23
N GLY A 17 7.80 11.20 -4.33
CA GLY A 17 7.44 12.57 -4.02
C GLY A 17 8.54 13.30 -3.25
N ALA A 18 8.32 14.59 -2.93
CA ALA A 18 9.22 15.36 -2.09
C ALA A 18 9.31 14.73 -0.69
N LEU A 19 10.54 14.61 -0.17
CA LEU A 19 10.81 14.12 1.19
C LEU A 19 11.14 15.30 2.10
N ALA A 20 10.56 15.35 3.29
CA ALA A 20 10.91 16.33 4.31
C ALA A 20 12.36 16.16 4.77
N LYS A 21 12.78 14.91 4.99
CA LYS A 21 14.16 14.52 5.36
C LYS A 21 14.55 13.25 4.63
N LEU A 22 15.83 13.10 4.33
CA LEU A 22 16.39 11.86 3.81
C LEU A 22 16.70 10.90 4.96
N PRO A 23 16.05 9.72 5.06
CA PRO A 23 16.43 8.71 6.05
C PRO A 23 17.75 8.06 5.66
N VAL A 24 18.71 8.04 6.60
CA VAL A 24 20.01 7.37 6.47
C VAL A 24 20.31 6.56 7.71
N PHE A 25 21.09 5.49 7.57
CA PHE A 25 21.61 4.69 8.67
C PHE A 25 23.11 4.89 8.74
N LEU A 26 23.60 5.30 9.90
CA LEU A 26 25.02 5.50 10.16
C LEU A 26 25.64 4.22 10.72
N ASP A 27 26.71 3.76 10.13
CA ASP A 27 27.56 2.73 10.71
C ASP A 27 28.51 3.37 11.72
N LEU A 28 28.24 3.15 13.01
CA LEU A 28 29.00 3.74 14.10
C LEU A 28 29.91 2.73 14.80
N ALA A 29 29.97 1.48 14.36
CA ALA A 29 30.78 0.46 14.99
C ALA A 29 32.27 0.88 15.06
N GLY A 30 32.81 0.97 16.29
CA GLY A 30 34.17 1.40 16.56
C GLY A 30 34.50 2.86 16.16
N LYS A 31 33.47 3.69 15.91
CA LYS A 31 33.69 5.10 15.63
C LYS A 31 33.50 5.95 16.86
N ARG A 32 34.33 6.97 16.98
CA ARG A 32 34.24 7.92 18.08
C ARG A 32 33.01 8.83 17.92
N ALA A 33 32.22 8.93 18.97
CA ALA A 33 31.16 9.91 19.11
C ALA A 33 31.40 10.76 20.34
N VAL A 34 31.08 12.04 20.28
CA VAL A 34 31.23 12.94 21.41
C VAL A 34 29.88 13.47 21.84
N LEU A 35 29.69 13.55 23.15
CA LEU A 35 28.48 14.14 23.74
C LEU A 35 28.89 15.17 24.79
N ALA A 36 28.34 16.38 24.71
CA ALA A 36 28.50 17.40 25.71
C ALA A 36 27.11 17.75 26.30
N GLY A 37 26.92 17.49 27.58
CA GLY A 37 25.66 17.74 28.27
C GLY A 37 25.32 16.73 29.34
N ASN A 38 24.23 17.00 30.06
CA ASN A 38 23.94 16.37 31.35
C ASN A 38 22.50 15.97 31.59
N SER A 39 21.56 16.35 30.71
CA SER A 39 20.14 16.02 30.89
C SER A 39 19.84 14.52 30.72
N ALA A 40 18.67 14.09 31.14
CA ALA A 40 18.16 12.75 30.88
C ALA A 40 18.07 12.46 29.36
N GLY A 41 17.81 13.50 28.56
CA GLY A 41 17.82 13.42 27.10
C GLY A 41 19.22 13.16 26.53
N ALA A 42 20.24 13.80 27.09
CA ALA A 42 21.64 13.55 26.74
C ALA A 42 22.07 12.13 27.13
N ALA A 43 21.72 11.67 28.33
CA ALA A 43 21.99 10.32 28.82
C ALA A 43 21.40 9.26 27.88
N TRP A 44 20.12 9.41 27.50
CA TRP A 44 19.47 8.51 26.55
C TRP A 44 20.16 8.50 25.18
N LYS A 45 20.65 9.65 24.68
CA LYS A 45 21.37 9.72 23.40
C LYS A 45 22.75 9.06 23.49
N ALA A 46 23.45 9.19 24.64
CA ALA A 46 24.71 8.49 24.87
C ALA A 46 24.51 6.97 24.82
N GLU A 47 23.48 6.46 25.50
CA GLU A 47 23.12 5.04 25.47
C GLU A 47 22.78 4.56 24.06
N LEU A 48 22.01 5.34 23.30
CA LEU A 48 21.62 5.01 21.93
C LEU A 48 22.83 4.92 20.99
N LEU A 49 23.77 5.87 21.09
CA LEU A 49 24.98 5.87 20.29
C LEU A 49 25.88 4.68 20.62
N ALA A 50 26.04 4.37 21.90
CA ALA A 50 26.81 3.20 22.34
C ALA A 50 26.14 1.88 21.93
N ALA A 51 24.80 1.81 21.99
CA ALA A 51 24.04 0.66 21.47
C ALA A 51 24.19 0.47 19.95
N ALA A 52 24.48 1.55 19.22
CA ALA A 52 24.82 1.50 17.79
C ALA A 52 26.31 1.17 17.52
N GLY A 53 27.08 0.84 18.54
CA GLY A 53 28.48 0.42 18.45
C GLY A 53 29.50 1.56 18.52
N ALA A 54 29.10 2.80 18.83
CA ALA A 54 30.02 3.93 18.94
C ALA A 54 30.85 3.88 20.24
N ASP A 55 32.07 4.40 20.16
CA ASP A 55 32.87 4.76 21.33
C ASP A 55 32.51 6.18 21.75
N VAL A 56 31.63 6.28 22.74
CA VAL A 56 31.06 7.57 23.18
C VAL A 56 31.86 8.16 24.31
N THR A 57 32.36 9.38 24.12
CA THR A 57 32.95 10.19 25.20
C THR A 57 32.00 11.27 25.61
N VAL A 58 31.56 11.24 26.84
CA VAL A 58 30.64 12.23 27.44
C VAL A 58 31.44 13.28 28.21
N TYR A 59 31.18 14.55 27.94
CA TYR A 59 31.73 15.71 28.61
C TYR A 59 30.64 16.40 29.44
N ALA A 60 30.71 16.27 30.75
CA ALA A 60 29.73 16.86 31.67
C ALA A 60 30.42 17.25 32.99
N PRO A 61 30.59 18.55 33.28
CA PRO A 61 31.22 19.01 34.54
C PRO A 61 30.51 18.48 35.79
N ASP A 62 29.17 18.46 35.73
CA ASP A 62 28.30 17.92 36.80
C ASP A 62 27.43 16.83 36.19
N ALA A 63 27.95 15.60 36.12
CA ALA A 63 27.19 14.50 35.56
C ALA A 63 25.95 14.20 36.42
N SER A 64 24.80 14.02 35.78
CA SER A 64 23.56 13.60 36.45
C SER A 64 23.64 12.15 36.91
N ASP A 65 22.78 11.78 37.86
CA ASP A 65 22.68 10.39 38.32
C ASP A 65 22.32 9.44 37.16
N ASP A 66 21.44 9.87 36.25
CA ASP A 66 21.09 9.12 35.04
C ASP A 66 22.32 8.87 34.16
N MET A 67 23.15 9.89 33.93
CA MET A 67 24.38 9.76 33.13
C MET A 67 25.37 8.82 33.79
N ARG A 68 25.60 8.96 35.11
CA ARG A 68 26.49 8.05 35.87
C ARG A 68 25.98 6.62 35.84
N ALA A 69 24.64 6.42 35.96
CA ALA A 69 24.05 5.08 35.94
C ALA A 69 24.24 4.39 34.58
N ILE A 70 24.06 5.13 33.47
CA ILE A 70 24.27 4.58 32.12
C ILE A 70 25.73 4.22 31.88
N VAL A 71 26.65 5.11 32.27
CA VAL A 71 28.07 4.85 32.11
C VAL A 71 28.52 3.64 32.95
N ALA A 72 28.02 3.54 34.21
CA ALA A 72 28.33 2.40 35.09
C ALA A 72 27.75 1.07 34.54
N ARG A 73 26.58 1.10 33.88
CA ARG A 73 25.99 -0.07 33.27
C ARG A 73 26.75 -0.51 32.03
N GLY A 74 27.37 0.41 31.30
CA GLY A 74 28.01 0.18 30.00
C GLY A 74 27.04 -0.09 28.86
N ALA A 75 27.58 -0.58 27.74
CA ALA A 75 26.85 -0.92 26.55
C ALA A 75 27.24 -2.28 25.98
N GLU A 76 26.32 -2.95 25.28
CA GLU A 76 26.59 -4.28 24.69
C GLU A 76 27.47 -4.22 23.43
N ALA A 77 27.41 -3.12 22.66
CA ALA A 77 28.06 -3.04 21.35
C ALA A 77 29.18 -2.02 21.25
N GLY A 78 29.10 -0.90 21.95
CA GLY A 78 30.12 0.17 21.97
C GLY A 78 30.67 0.41 23.38
N SER A 79 31.18 1.62 23.61
CA SER A 79 31.70 2.02 24.91
C SER A 79 31.21 3.37 25.37
N LEU A 80 31.20 3.60 26.68
CA LEU A 80 30.79 4.87 27.31
C LEU A 80 31.91 5.32 28.25
N THR A 81 32.45 6.49 28.05
CA THR A 81 33.44 7.12 28.90
C THR A 81 32.95 8.49 29.36
N LEU A 82 32.88 8.72 30.65
CA LEU A 82 32.51 10.01 31.24
C LEU A 82 33.77 10.78 31.65
N LEU A 83 33.84 12.02 31.19
CA LEU A 83 34.82 13.02 31.59
C LEU A 83 34.14 14.19 32.28
N GLU A 84 34.33 14.33 33.59
CA GLU A 84 33.71 15.41 34.37
C GLU A 84 34.48 16.73 34.17
N ARG A 85 34.39 17.24 32.96
CA ARG A 85 34.95 18.52 32.55
C ARG A 85 34.09 19.14 31.44
N PRO A 86 34.16 20.47 31.24
CA PRO A 86 33.49 21.10 30.11
C PRO A 86 34.09 20.62 28.78
N TRP A 87 33.28 20.75 27.73
CA TRP A 87 33.76 20.52 26.37
C TRP A 87 34.74 21.62 25.93
N SER A 88 35.58 21.30 24.94
CA SER A 88 36.54 22.22 24.34
C SER A 88 36.71 21.87 22.84
N ILE A 89 37.32 22.72 22.05
CA ILE A 89 37.40 22.56 20.60
C ILE A 89 38.10 21.27 20.18
N ASP A 90 39.03 20.79 20.97
CA ASP A 90 39.82 19.58 20.71
C ASP A 90 39.00 18.27 20.73
N ILE A 91 37.82 18.28 21.36
CA ILE A 91 36.98 17.06 21.49
C ILE A 91 36.49 16.54 20.14
N PHE A 92 36.38 17.37 19.13
CA PHE A 92 35.83 16.99 17.82
C PHE A 92 36.83 16.23 16.95
N SER A 93 38.09 16.17 17.33
CA SER A 93 39.11 15.46 16.55
C SER A 93 38.74 13.98 16.38
N LEU A 94 38.71 13.52 15.12
CA LEU A 94 38.35 12.16 14.72
C LEU A 94 36.93 11.70 15.16
N ALA A 95 36.07 12.61 15.60
CA ALA A 95 34.70 12.26 15.91
C ALA A 95 33.88 12.07 14.63
N ALA A 96 33.06 11.00 14.56
CA ALA A 96 32.14 10.75 13.46
C ALA A 96 30.89 11.63 13.57
N LEU A 97 30.44 11.90 14.79
CA LEU A 97 29.33 12.82 15.07
C LEU A 97 29.45 13.39 16.49
N ALA A 98 28.73 14.48 16.72
CA ALA A 98 28.64 15.15 18.01
C ALA A 98 27.19 15.38 18.43
N VAL A 99 26.94 15.27 19.73
CA VAL A 99 25.65 15.62 20.35
C VAL A 99 25.90 16.66 21.42
N GLY A 100 25.16 17.76 21.38
CA GLY A 100 25.19 18.82 22.38
C GLY A 100 23.86 18.92 23.11
N ASP A 101 23.91 19.21 24.39
CA ASP A 101 22.73 19.41 25.23
C ASP A 101 23.00 20.60 26.15
N PHE A 102 22.47 21.76 25.77
CA PHE A 102 22.74 23.04 26.40
C PHE A 102 21.45 23.82 26.60
N GLU A 103 21.29 24.47 27.72
CA GLU A 103 20.20 25.40 27.96
C GLU A 103 20.43 26.69 27.15
N ASP A 104 21.66 27.22 27.16
CA ASP A 104 22.04 28.43 26.47
C ASP A 104 22.13 28.22 24.93
N GLU A 105 21.46 29.12 24.20
CA GLU A 105 21.52 29.12 22.71
C GLU A 105 22.90 29.53 22.17
N ALA A 106 23.61 30.42 22.86
CA ALA A 106 24.94 30.86 22.41
C ALA A 106 25.93 29.72 22.51
N GLU A 107 25.88 28.90 23.57
CA GLU A 107 26.68 27.71 23.75
C GLU A 107 26.35 26.64 22.70
N ALA A 108 25.07 26.41 22.44
CA ALA A 108 24.64 25.48 21.39
C ALA A 108 25.16 25.89 20.00
N LYS A 109 25.14 27.18 19.69
CA LYS A 109 25.69 27.73 18.43
C LYS A 109 27.20 27.60 18.38
N ALA A 110 27.91 27.88 19.50
CA ALA A 110 29.36 27.74 19.59
C ALA A 110 29.79 26.27 19.40
N PHE A 111 29.11 25.32 20.05
CA PHE A 111 29.35 23.89 19.89
C PHE A 111 29.16 23.46 18.43
N ARG A 112 28.04 23.86 17.79
CA ARG A 112 27.79 23.58 16.38
C ARG A 112 28.91 24.16 15.47
N CYS A 113 29.31 25.40 15.70
CA CYS A 113 30.36 26.03 14.90
C CYS A 113 31.69 25.29 15.02
N ALA A 114 32.05 24.89 16.23
CA ALA A 114 33.29 24.13 16.49
C ALA A 114 33.25 22.73 15.85
N ALA A 115 32.13 22.01 16.00
CA ALA A 115 31.95 20.70 15.39
C ALA A 115 32.03 20.77 13.85
N ARG A 116 31.34 21.73 13.25
CA ARG A 116 31.37 21.95 11.78
C ARG A 116 32.75 22.34 11.26
N ALA A 117 33.45 23.16 11.99
CA ALA A 117 34.83 23.53 11.64
C ALA A 117 35.76 22.29 11.62
N ALA A 118 35.49 21.30 12.44
CA ALA A 118 36.17 20.00 12.47
C ALA A 118 35.60 18.97 11.44
N GLY A 119 34.60 19.34 10.65
CA GLY A 119 33.95 18.44 9.70
C GLY A 119 33.02 17.41 10.35
N VAL A 120 32.55 17.64 11.59
CA VAL A 120 31.73 16.73 12.38
C VAL A 120 30.25 17.15 12.29
N ILE A 121 29.37 16.20 11.95
CA ILE A 121 27.91 16.45 11.96
C ILE A 121 27.41 16.53 13.39
N VAL A 122 26.44 17.43 13.64
CA VAL A 122 25.99 17.74 14.99
C VAL A 122 24.49 17.62 15.16
N ASN A 123 24.07 17.15 16.33
CA ASN A 123 22.70 17.26 16.83
C ASN A 123 22.73 18.00 18.17
N THR A 124 21.88 19.01 18.32
CA THR A 124 21.69 19.69 19.62
C THR A 124 20.30 19.38 20.14
N VAL A 125 20.22 18.88 21.37
CA VAL A 125 18.97 18.46 21.99
C VAL A 125 17.99 19.62 22.03
N ASP A 126 16.77 19.39 21.57
CA ASP A 126 15.64 20.34 21.53
C ASP A 126 15.91 21.68 20.80
N LYS A 127 16.96 21.77 19.97
CA LYS A 127 17.32 22.95 19.19
C LYS A 127 17.48 22.59 17.69
N PRO A 128 16.36 22.39 16.95
CA PRO A 128 16.38 21.89 15.57
C PRO A 128 17.22 22.74 14.59
N GLU A 129 17.27 24.05 14.80
CA GLU A 129 18.02 25.00 13.96
C GLU A 129 19.53 24.82 14.05
N THR A 130 20.01 24.16 15.10
CA THR A 130 21.44 23.85 15.29
C THR A 130 21.78 22.39 14.95
N CYS A 131 20.85 21.61 14.37
CA CYS A 131 21.03 20.21 14.01
C CYS A 131 21.37 20.01 12.54
N ASP A 132 22.35 19.16 12.24
CA ASP A 132 22.62 18.65 10.89
C ASP A 132 21.87 17.33 10.65
N PHE A 133 21.53 16.59 11.70
CA PHE A 133 20.71 15.39 11.67
C PHE A 133 19.75 15.34 12.88
N LEU A 134 18.70 14.54 12.78
CA LEU A 134 17.70 14.38 13.84
C LEU A 134 17.59 12.92 14.27
N PHE A 135 17.38 12.70 15.55
CA PHE A 135 16.97 11.40 16.06
C PHE A 135 15.46 11.23 15.89
N GLY A 136 15.05 10.10 15.33
CA GLY A 136 13.64 9.69 15.20
C GLY A 136 13.24 8.66 16.25
N SER A 137 11.96 8.26 16.20
CA SER A 137 11.52 7.06 16.92
C SER A 137 12.09 5.82 16.26
N ILE A 138 12.49 4.80 17.05
CA ILE A 138 13.18 3.61 16.57
C ILE A 138 12.37 2.37 16.92
N VAL A 139 12.15 1.50 15.93
CA VAL A 139 11.72 0.11 16.14
C VAL A 139 12.96 -0.78 15.99
N ASN A 140 13.36 -1.41 17.09
CA ASN A 140 14.52 -2.29 17.13
C ASN A 140 14.10 -3.77 17.10
N ARG A 141 14.52 -4.46 16.06
CA ARG A 141 14.50 -5.92 15.89
C ARG A 141 15.84 -6.34 15.28
N SER A 142 16.96 -5.79 15.83
CA SER A 142 18.29 -5.97 15.25
C SER A 142 18.54 -7.41 14.80
N PRO A 143 19.12 -7.58 13.59
CA PRO A 143 19.68 -6.55 12.71
C PRO A 143 18.67 -5.75 11.87
N VAL A 144 17.36 -5.90 12.07
CA VAL A 144 16.34 -5.05 11.42
C VAL A 144 16.09 -3.83 12.31
N VAL A 145 16.32 -2.64 11.77
CA VAL A 145 16.06 -1.36 12.44
C VAL A 145 15.19 -0.49 11.54
N ILE A 146 14.16 0.15 12.12
CA ILE A 146 13.28 1.09 11.42
C ILE A 146 13.36 2.44 12.13
N GLY A 147 13.80 3.47 11.43
CA GLY A 147 13.78 4.86 11.89
C GLY A 147 12.53 5.58 11.38
N ILE A 148 11.89 6.34 12.25
CA ILE A 148 10.65 7.08 11.97
C ILE A 148 10.89 8.54 12.31
N SER A 149 10.77 9.43 11.32
CA SER A 149 10.81 10.89 11.52
C SER A 149 9.46 11.50 11.21
N THR A 150 9.01 12.41 12.05
CA THR A 150 7.85 13.28 11.81
C THR A 150 8.27 14.72 11.55
N ASP A 151 9.57 14.96 11.32
CA ASP A 151 10.17 16.29 11.12
C ASP A 151 9.79 17.32 12.21
N GLY A 152 9.65 16.83 13.46
CA GLY A 152 9.27 17.66 14.59
C GLY A 152 7.77 17.96 14.71
N ALA A 153 6.93 17.50 13.76
CA ALA A 153 5.51 17.84 13.73
C ALA A 153 4.73 17.39 14.99
N ALA A 154 4.99 16.18 15.50
CA ALA A 154 4.36 15.71 16.73
C ALA A 154 5.08 14.46 17.30
N PRO A 155 5.69 14.54 18.50
CA PRO A 155 6.33 13.37 19.15
C PRO A 155 5.36 12.22 19.37
N ILE A 156 4.12 12.49 19.78
CA ILE A 156 3.06 11.49 20.01
C ILE A 156 2.71 10.73 18.72
N LEU A 157 2.70 11.42 17.58
CA LEU A 157 2.47 10.78 16.28
C LEU A 157 3.59 9.77 15.97
N GLY A 158 4.85 10.16 16.16
CA GLY A 158 6.00 9.29 15.98
C GLY A 158 5.92 8.03 16.86
N GLN A 159 5.57 8.19 18.13
CA GLN A 159 5.35 7.08 19.07
C GLN A 159 4.16 6.20 18.68
N GLY A 160 3.06 6.81 18.18
CA GLY A 160 1.89 6.09 17.70
C GLY A 160 2.19 5.22 16.48
N ILE A 161 2.97 5.74 15.54
CA ILE A 161 3.45 5.00 14.36
C ILE A 161 4.38 3.86 14.81
N ARG A 162 5.34 4.15 15.69
CA ARG A 162 6.26 3.15 16.24
C ARG A 162 5.50 1.95 16.82
N ARG A 163 4.55 2.19 17.73
CA ARG A 163 3.75 1.12 18.37
C ARG A 163 3.00 0.27 17.34
N ARG A 164 2.42 0.88 16.30
CA ARG A 164 1.73 0.14 15.24
C ARG A 164 2.67 -0.75 14.44
N ILE A 165 3.86 -0.25 14.11
CA ILE A 165 4.88 -1.03 13.41
C ILE A 165 5.38 -2.18 14.29
N GLU A 166 5.64 -1.94 15.58
CA GLU A 166 6.06 -2.97 16.55
C GLU A 166 5.07 -4.12 16.67
N MET A 167 3.75 -3.84 16.60
CA MET A 167 2.72 -4.88 16.59
C MET A 167 2.72 -5.75 15.32
N LEU A 168 3.16 -5.20 14.19
CA LEU A 168 3.24 -5.92 12.91
C LEU A 168 4.50 -6.78 12.81
N LEU A 169 5.55 -6.48 13.56
CA LEU A 169 6.84 -7.15 13.50
C LEU A 169 7.01 -8.12 14.68
N PRO A 170 6.97 -9.45 14.43
CA PRO A 170 7.14 -10.42 15.50
C PRO A 170 8.54 -10.29 16.14
N PRO A 171 8.66 -10.55 17.45
CA PRO A 171 9.97 -10.56 18.13
C PRO A 171 10.99 -11.52 17.50
N SER A 172 10.51 -12.66 16.96
CA SER A 172 11.33 -13.65 16.25
C SER A 172 11.99 -13.11 14.97
N LEU A 173 11.61 -11.93 14.49
CA LEU A 173 12.19 -11.33 13.28
C LEU A 173 13.69 -11.06 13.43
N ALA A 174 14.16 -10.76 14.65
CA ALA A 174 15.59 -10.59 14.94
C ALA A 174 16.40 -11.87 14.61
N ASP A 175 15.91 -13.02 15.08
CA ASP A 175 16.56 -14.31 14.82
C ASP A 175 16.52 -14.67 13.33
N TRP A 176 15.39 -14.45 12.67
CA TRP A 176 15.25 -14.68 11.25
C TRP A 176 16.18 -13.80 10.41
N ALA A 177 16.32 -12.54 10.76
CA ALA A 177 17.22 -11.62 10.06
C ALA A 177 18.70 -11.98 10.28
N GLY A 178 19.09 -12.38 11.48
CA GLY A 178 20.43 -12.93 11.74
C GLY A 178 20.70 -14.19 10.91
N ARG A 179 19.71 -15.09 10.79
CA ARG A 179 19.82 -16.27 9.90
C ARG A 179 19.94 -15.88 8.44
N ALA A 180 19.19 -14.86 7.98
CA ALA A 180 19.31 -14.38 6.61
C ALA A 180 20.73 -13.92 6.28
N GLN A 181 21.39 -13.20 7.17
CA GLN A 181 22.78 -12.80 7.02
C GLN A 181 23.70 -14.02 6.91
N GLY A 182 23.55 -15.00 7.82
CA GLY A 182 24.40 -16.21 7.85
C GLY A 182 24.26 -17.10 6.62
N ILE A 183 23.06 -17.20 6.02
CA ILE A 183 22.85 -18.06 4.84
C ILE A 183 23.03 -17.35 3.50
N ARG A 184 23.21 -16.02 3.51
CA ARG A 184 23.27 -15.23 2.27
C ARG A 184 24.30 -15.75 1.28
N HIS A 185 25.49 -16.07 1.73
CA HIS A 185 26.58 -16.60 0.89
C HIS A 185 26.17 -17.93 0.25
N ARG A 186 25.64 -18.86 1.05
CA ARG A 186 25.16 -20.18 0.58
C ARG A 186 24.05 -20.05 -0.46
N VAL A 187 23.13 -19.11 -0.30
CA VAL A 187 22.09 -18.80 -1.29
C VAL A 187 22.68 -18.25 -2.58
N MET A 188 23.68 -17.37 -2.48
CA MET A 188 24.36 -16.79 -3.64
C MET A 188 25.16 -17.83 -4.43
N GLU A 189 25.75 -18.82 -3.78
CA GLU A 189 26.50 -19.90 -4.42
C GLU A 189 25.59 -20.94 -5.10
N ARG A 190 24.49 -21.31 -4.44
CA ARG A 190 23.65 -22.44 -4.85
C ARG A 190 22.50 -22.08 -5.78
N LEU A 191 22.08 -20.80 -5.83
CA LEU A 191 20.98 -20.32 -6.65
C LEU A 191 21.45 -19.29 -7.68
N LYS A 192 20.93 -19.42 -8.91
CA LYS A 192 21.19 -18.47 -9.98
C LYS A 192 20.57 -17.09 -9.65
N PRO A 193 21.24 -15.97 -10.03
CA PRO A 193 20.66 -14.65 -9.93
C PRO A 193 19.28 -14.55 -10.59
N GLY A 194 18.39 -13.74 -10.04
CA GLY A 194 17.05 -13.54 -10.57
C GLY A 194 15.99 -14.43 -9.91
N PRO A 195 15.16 -15.17 -10.68
CA PRO A 195 13.97 -15.83 -10.17
C PRO A 195 14.20 -16.87 -9.05
N GLU A 196 15.32 -17.61 -9.10
CA GLU A 196 15.62 -18.62 -8.07
C GLU A 196 15.89 -18.00 -6.70
N ARG A 197 16.79 -16.99 -6.66
CA ARG A 197 17.11 -16.27 -5.40
C ARG A 197 15.89 -15.53 -4.88
N ARG A 198 15.10 -14.95 -5.77
CA ARG A 198 13.89 -14.24 -5.40
C ARG A 198 12.87 -15.17 -4.75
N ARG A 199 12.55 -16.32 -5.35
CA ARG A 199 11.64 -17.32 -4.75
C ARG A 199 12.10 -17.76 -3.37
N PHE A 200 13.40 -17.99 -3.21
CA PHE A 200 13.96 -18.33 -1.91
C PHE A 200 13.67 -17.25 -0.87
N TRP A 201 13.98 -15.99 -1.18
CA TRP A 201 13.80 -14.89 -0.25
C TRP A 201 12.33 -14.56 0.01
N GLU A 202 11.46 -14.71 -0.96
CA GLU A 202 10.00 -14.58 -0.78
C GLU A 202 9.47 -15.64 0.18
N ALA A 203 9.80 -16.91 -0.03
CA ALA A 203 9.42 -18.01 0.85
C ALA A 203 10.03 -17.88 2.26
N PHE A 204 11.28 -17.43 2.35
CA PHE A 204 11.96 -17.16 3.61
C PHE A 204 11.25 -16.07 4.40
N THR A 205 10.89 -14.96 3.75
CA THR A 205 10.17 -13.85 4.37
C THR A 205 8.79 -14.29 4.84
N ASP A 206 8.04 -15.03 4.01
CA ASP A 206 6.74 -15.56 4.39
C ASP A 206 6.82 -16.46 5.64
N LEU A 207 7.86 -17.28 5.72
CA LEU A 207 8.10 -18.15 6.88
C LEU A 207 8.45 -17.34 8.13
N ALA A 208 9.32 -16.32 8.00
CA ALA A 208 9.73 -15.44 9.09
C ALA A 208 8.56 -14.68 9.75
N PHE A 209 7.50 -14.39 8.98
CA PHE A 209 6.30 -13.74 9.52
C PHE A 209 5.22 -14.71 10.02
N ARG A 210 5.26 -15.98 9.62
CA ARG A 210 4.29 -17.00 10.05
C ARG A 210 4.77 -17.79 11.27
N ASP A 211 6.05 -18.12 11.31
CA ASP A 211 6.60 -19.06 12.26
C ASP A 211 7.34 -18.33 13.38
N LYS A 212 6.93 -18.61 14.62
CA LYS A 212 7.63 -18.10 15.82
C LYS A 212 8.91 -18.86 16.08
N ALA A 213 9.07 -20.05 15.50
CA ALA A 213 10.24 -20.88 15.67
C ALA A 213 11.33 -20.51 14.65
N ARG A 214 12.57 -20.64 15.07
CA ARG A 214 13.75 -20.44 14.21
C ARG A 214 13.83 -21.57 13.17
N ALA A 215 13.94 -21.23 11.87
CA ALA A 215 14.18 -22.23 10.84
C ALA A 215 15.50 -22.96 11.09
N ASP A 216 15.46 -24.29 11.08
CA ASP A 216 16.65 -25.13 11.11
C ASP A 216 17.36 -25.17 9.74
N ASP A 217 18.59 -25.64 9.72
CA ASP A 217 19.37 -25.75 8.48
C ASP A 217 18.76 -26.71 7.47
N ALA A 218 18.05 -27.75 7.92
CA ALA A 218 17.35 -28.70 7.04
C ALA A 218 16.19 -28.03 6.29
N THR A 219 15.45 -27.18 6.95
CA THR A 219 14.38 -26.35 6.34
C THR A 219 14.97 -25.39 5.31
N LEU A 220 16.04 -24.68 5.64
CA LEU A 220 16.72 -23.76 4.74
C LEU A 220 17.30 -24.47 3.49
N ASP A 221 17.93 -25.64 3.67
CA ASP A 221 18.43 -26.44 2.54
C ASP A 221 17.30 -26.99 1.66
N ARG A 222 16.18 -27.38 2.27
CA ARG A 222 14.95 -27.74 1.52
C ARG A 222 14.46 -26.57 0.68
N MET A 223 14.34 -25.39 1.24
CA MET A 223 13.91 -24.17 0.54
C MET A 223 14.86 -23.81 -0.62
N ILE A 224 16.17 -23.97 -0.46
CA ILE A 224 17.16 -23.77 -1.53
C ILE A 224 16.88 -24.78 -2.66
N ARG A 225 16.71 -26.08 -2.34
CA ARG A 225 16.41 -27.12 -3.34
C ARG A 225 15.11 -26.83 -4.09
N GLU A 226 14.03 -26.51 -3.37
CA GLU A 226 12.72 -26.20 -3.97
C GLU A 226 12.80 -24.96 -4.88
N SER A 227 13.51 -23.91 -4.45
CA SER A 227 13.71 -22.68 -5.24
C SER A 227 14.49 -22.94 -6.54
N ARG A 228 15.44 -23.89 -6.52
CA ARG A 228 16.20 -24.34 -7.68
C ARG A 228 15.36 -25.23 -8.61
N LEU A 229 14.63 -26.21 -8.05
CA LEU A 229 13.81 -27.14 -8.83
C LEU A 229 12.65 -26.42 -9.52
N ALA A 230 12.01 -25.49 -8.84
CA ALA A 230 10.99 -24.62 -9.44
C ALA A 230 11.56 -23.70 -10.55
N GLY A 231 12.88 -23.55 -10.64
CA GLY A 231 13.59 -22.85 -11.73
C GLY A 231 13.66 -23.65 -13.03
N GLY A 232 13.44 -24.97 -12.97
CA GLY A 232 13.35 -25.81 -14.17
C GLY A 232 12.03 -25.66 -14.94
N ALA A 233 10.98 -25.18 -14.31
CA ALA A 233 9.77 -24.71 -14.98
C ALA A 233 10.01 -23.27 -15.45
N THR A 234 10.60 -23.13 -16.64
CA THR A 234 11.02 -21.85 -17.26
C THR A 234 9.86 -20.94 -17.67
N GLY A 235 8.63 -21.18 -17.18
CA GLY A 235 7.45 -20.39 -17.46
C GLY A 235 7.20 -19.32 -16.39
N GLY A 236 7.04 -18.07 -16.79
CA GLY A 236 6.42 -17.05 -15.96
C GLY A 236 4.95 -17.40 -15.70
N ARG A 237 4.28 -16.57 -14.93
CA ARG A 237 2.86 -16.73 -14.59
C ARG A 237 2.11 -15.41 -14.73
N VAL A 238 0.81 -15.52 -14.87
CA VAL A 238 -0.08 -14.35 -14.85
C VAL A 238 -1.00 -14.43 -13.63
N THR A 239 -1.17 -13.32 -12.94
CA THR A 239 -2.16 -13.19 -11.87
C THR A 239 -3.13 -12.06 -12.23
N LEU A 240 -4.41 -12.40 -12.40
CA LEU A 240 -5.48 -11.41 -12.57
C LEU A 240 -5.85 -10.91 -11.18
N VAL A 241 -5.76 -9.60 -10.94
CA VAL A 241 -5.93 -9.02 -9.60
C VAL A 241 -7.01 -7.96 -9.63
N GLY A 242 -7.96 -8.05 -8.72
CA GLY A 242 -8.95 -7.01 -8.49
C GLY A 242 -8.34 -5.83 -7.73
N ALA A 243 -8.42 -4.65 -8.34
CA ALA A 243 -7.97 -3.39 -7.75
C ALA A 243 -8.99 -2.74 -6.81
N GLY A 244 -10.16 -3.37 -6.65
CA GLY A 244 -11.26 -2.73 -5.93
C GLY A 244 -11.86 -1.55 -6.68
N PRO A 245 -12.75 -0.78 -6.03
CA PRO A 245 -13.49 0.32 -6.69
C PRO A 245 -12.65 1.59 -6.88
N GLY A 246 -11.54 1.74 -6.16
CA GLY A 246 -10.65 2.90 -6.31
C GLY A 246 -9.83 3.25 -5.08
N ASP A 247 -10.39 3.07 -3.89
CA ASP A 247 -9.68 3.26 -2.62
C ASP A 247 -8.69 2.11 -2.38
N ALA A 248 -7.44 2.44 -2.09
CA ALA A 248 -6.38 1.46 -1.84
C ALA A 248 -6.60 0.64 -0.56
N ASP A 249 -7.30 1.19 0.44
CA ASP A 249 -7.63 0.48 1.68
C ASP A 249 -8.65 -0.66 1.45
N LEU A 250 -9.34 -0.65 0.31
CA LEU A 250 -10.26 -1.71 -0.10
C LEU A 250 -9.59 -2.84 -0.90
N LEU A 251 -8.26 -2.84 -1.01
CA LEU A 251 -7.54 -3.97 -1.57
C LEU A 251 -7.54 -5.16 -0.61
N THR A 252 -7.67 -6.35 -1.17
CA THR A 252 -7.40 -7.55 -0.38
C THR A 252 -5.90 -7.66 -0.08
N ILE A 253 -5.55 -8.22 1.09
CA ILE A 253 -4.14 -8.47 1.45
C ILE A 253 -3.44 -9.32 0.37
N LYS A 254 -4.17 -10.25 -0.25
CA LYS A 254 -3.66 -11.09 -1.34
C LYS A 254 -3.36 -10.26 -2.60
N ALA A 255 -4.16 -9.22 -2.89
CA ALA A 255 -3.91 -8.28 -3.98
C ALA A 255 -2.63 -7.47 -3.75
N VAL A 256 -2.46 -6.93 -2.53
CA VAL A 256 -1.23 -6.22 -2.15
C VAL A 256 0.01 -7.12 -2.31
N ARG A 257 -0.03 -8.36 -1.83
CA ARG A 257 1.07 -9.32 -2.00
C ARG A 257 1.37 -9.61 -3.47
N ALA A 258 0.34 -9.75 -4.30
CA ALA A 258 0.52 -9.95 -5.75
C ALA A 258 1.21 -8.74 -6.40
N LEU A 259 0.80 -7.52 -6.06
CA LEU A 259 1.42 -6.29 -6.54
C LEU A 259 2.89 -6.17 -6.12
N GLN A 260 3.20 -6.53 -4.87
CA GLN A 260 4.56 -6.52 -4.34
C GLN A 260 5.46 -7.61 -4.93
N SER A 261 4.89 -8.70 -5.46
CA SER A 261 5.64 -9.78 -6.09
C SER A 261 5.73 -9.68 -7.61
N ALA A 262 5.05 -8.71 -8.25
CA ALA A 262 5.00 -8.55 -9.69
C ALA A 262 6.33 -8.10 -10.32
N ASP A 263 6.68 -8.62 -11.50
CA ASP A 263 7.73 -8.04 -12.35
C ASP A 263 7.15 -6.98 -13.28
N VAL A 264 5.93 -7.24 -13.78
CA VAL A 264 5.21 -6.34 -14.67
C VAL A 264 3.76 -6.24 -14.22
N ILE A 265 3.24 -5.04 -14.18
CA ILE A 265 1.84 -4.74 -13.86
C ILE A 265 1.20 -4.12 -15.09
N LEU A 266 0.20 -4.81 -15.64
CA LEU A 266 -0.65 -4.30 -16.72
C LEU A 266 -1.96 -3.82 -16.09
N PHE A 267 -2.28 -2.54 -16.26
CA PHE A 267 -3.43 -1.94 -15.57
C PHE A 267 -4.30 -1.09 -16.50
N ASP A 268 -5.57 -0.94 -16.12
CA ASP A 268 -6.55 -0.12 -16.82
C ASP A 268 -6.56 1.32 -16.28
N ASP A 269 -7.09 2.26 -17.04
CA ASP A 269 -7.25 3.68 -16.67
C ASP A 269 -8.09 3.90 -15.40
N LEU A 270 -8.95 2.92 -15.08
CA LEU A 270 -9.79 2.96 -13.88
C LEU A 270 -9.05 2.51 -12.61
N VAL A 271 -7.79 2.17 -12.64
CA VAL A 271 -6.98 1.87 -11.44
C VAL A 271 -6.42 3.17 -10.89
N SER A 272 -6.59 3.42 -9.59
CA SER A 272 -6.09 4.63 -8.94
C SER A 272 -4.57 4.60 -8.74
N ASP A 273 -3.95 5.79 -8.71
CA ASP A 273 -2.53 5.92 -8.43
C ASP A 273 -2.18 5.38 -7.02
N ALA A 274 -3.05 5.58 -6.03
CA ALA A 274 -2.88 5.06 -4.67
C ALA A 274 -2.74 3.52 -4.64
N VAL A 275 -3.49 2.80 -5.47
CA VAL A 275 -3.35 1.35 -5.63
C VAL A 275 -2.01 1.00 -6.29
N LEU A 276 -1.58 1.74 -7.29
CA LEU A 276 -0.30 1.52 -7.97
C LEU A 276 0.92 1.80 -7.08
N GLU A 277 0.79 2.70 -6.10
CA GLU A 277 1.85 2.99 -5.13
C GLU A 277 2.13 1.83 -4.17
N LEU A 278 1.18 0.91 -3.96
CA LEU A 278 1.39 -0.30 -3.17
C LEU A 278 2.22 -1.37 -3.90
N ALA A 279 2.44 -1.21 -5.18
CA ALA A 279 3.29 -2.10 -5.96
C ALA A 279 4.78 -1.88 -5.61
N ARG A 280 5.58 -2.93 -5.75
CA ARG A 280 7.02 -2.77 -5.57
C ARG A 280 7.60 -1.80 -6.60
N ARG A 281 8.65 -1.07 -6.21
CA ARG A 281 9.25 0.02 -7.02
C ARG A 281 9.85 -0.46 -8.34
N GLU A 282 10.42 -1.65 -8.38
CA GLU A 282 11.08 -2.22 -9.56
C GLU A 282 10.10 -2.84 -10.55
N ALA A 283 8.82 -2.98 -10.20
CA ALA A 283 7.81 -3.49 -11.11
C ALA A 283 7.61 -2.53 -12.29
N LYS A 284 7.68 -3.05 -13.51
CA LYS A 284 7.35 -2.28 -14.69
C LYS A 284 5.84 -2.07 -14.76
N ARG A 285 5.37 -0.82 -14.80
CA ARG A 285 3.95 -0.47 -14.86
C ARG A 285 3.58 -0.08 -16.29
N MET A 286 2.59 -0.76 -16.87
CA MET A 286 2.16 -0.54 -18.25
C MET A 286 0.65 -0.35 -18.30
N MET A 287 0.20 0.79 -18.80
CA MET A 287 -1.21 1.07 -19.01
C MET A 287 -1.69 0.41 -20.31
N VAL A 288 -2.72 -0.42 -20.22
CA VAL A 288 -3.32 -1.14 -21.36
C VAL A 288 -4.78 -0.71 -21.61
N GLY A 289 -5.40 0.02 -20.69
CA GLY A 289 -6.76 0.56 -20.81
C GLY A 289 -6.85 1.86 -21.60
N LYS A 290 -8.08 2.42 -21.69
CA LYS A 290 -8.35 3.75 -22.29
C LYS A 290 -7.85 4.85 -21.35
N ARG A 291 -7.31 5.93 -21.91
CA ARG A 291 -7.08 7.17 -21.19
C ARG A 291 -7.84 8.31 -21.88
N GLY A 292 -8.94 8.73 -21.29
CA GLY A 292 -9.80 9.78 -21.87
C GLY A 292 -10.37 9.39 -23.24
N ALA A 293 -10.31 10.29 -24.23
CA ALA A 293 -10.81 10.08 -25.58
C ALA A 293 -9.88 9.24 -26.49
N ARG A 294 -8.79 8.66 -25.95
CA ARG A 294 -7.82 7.87 -26.73
C ARG A 294 -8.27 6.40 -26.84
N GLU A 295 -7.89 5.74 -27.94
CA GLU A 295 -8.21 4.34 -28.19
C GLU A 295 -7.60 3.41 -27.14
N SER A 296 -8.36 2.37 -26.74
CA SER A 296 -7.83 1.28 -25.89
C SER A 296 -6.98 0.30 -26.71
N CYS A 297 -6.06 -0.39 -26.05
CA CYS A 297 -5.45 -1.59 -26.66
C CYS A 297 -6.57 -2.61 -26.97
N ALA A 298 -6.48 -3.29 -28.10
CA ALA A 298 -7.38 -4.40 -28.39
C ALA A 298 -7.12 -5.53 -27.37
N GLN A 299 -8.17 -6.28 -26.97
CA GLN A 299 -8.04 -7.38 -26.00
C GLN A 299 -7.01 -8.43 -26.47
N GLY A 300 -6.96 -8.71 -27.77
CA GLY A 300 -5.97 -9.61 -28.34
C GLY A 300 -4.52 -9.15 -28.16
N ASP A 301 -4.28 -7.83 -28.23
CA ASP A 301 -2.94 -7.27 -28.01
C ASP A 301 -2.55 -7.39 -26.53
N ILE A 302 -3.49 -7.19 -25.60
CA ILE A 302 -3.28 -7.37 -24.16
C ILE A 302 -2.94 -8.83 -23.87
N ASN A 303 -3.70 -9.78 -24.41
CA ASN A 303 -3.44 -11.21 -24.24
C ASN A 303 -2.07 -11.60 -24.81
N THR A 304 -1.73 -11.11 -25.99
CA THR A 304 -0.43 -11.35 -26.63
C THR A 304 0.72 -10.80 -25.77
N LEU A 305 0.55 -9.60 -25.21
CA LEU A 305 1.55 -9.00 -24.34
C LEU A 305 1.72 -9.80 -23.03
N MET A 306 0.64 -10.23 -22.39
CA MET A 306 0.69 -11.07 -21.18
C MET A 306 1.44 -12.37 -21.46
N MET A 307 1.08 -13.06 -22.55
CA MET A 307 1.73 -14.30 -22.95
C MET A 307 3.22 -14.11 -23.25
N GLY A 308 3.57 -13.04 -23.97
CA GLY A 308 4.96 -12.74 -24.32
C GLY A 308 5.82 -12.47 -23.07
N LEU A 309 5.30 -11.72 -22.11
CA LEU A 309 6.00 -11.44 -20.85
C LEU A 309 6.12 -12.68 -19.96
N ALA A 310 5.06 -13.49 -19.87
CA ALA A 310 5.09 -14.74 -19.11
C ALA A 310 6.09 -15.75 -19.72
N ARG A 311 6.17 -15.88 -21.05
CA ARG A 311 7.18 -16.72 -21.72
C ARG A 311 8.62 -16.28 -21.47
N GLN A 312 8.83 -15.00 -21.13
CA GLN A 312 10.12 -14.49 -20.66
C GLN A 312 10.41 -14.79 -19.18
N GLY A 313 9.60 -15.62 -18.53
CA GLY A 313 9.76 -15.98 -17.12
C GLY A 313 9.27 -14.93 -16.13
N LYS A 314 8.50 -13.92 -16.58
CA LYS A 314 8.01 -12.83 -15.71
C LYS A 314 6.76 -13.24 -14.94
N HIS A 315 6.63 -12.73 -13.71
CA HIS A 315 5.35 -12.67 -13.01
C HIS A 315 4.59 -11.44 -13.46
N VAL A 316 3.57 -11.64 -14.27
CA VAL A 316 2.72 -10.56 -14.79
C VAL A 316 1.47 -10.44 -13.91
N VAL A 317 1.23 -9.26 -13.36
CA VAL A 317 -0.03 -8.92 -12.69
C VAL A 317 -0.89 -8.13 -13.68
N ARG A 318 -2.07 -8.67 -14.00
CA ARG A 318 -3.12 -7.96 -14.73
C ARG A 318 -4.07 -7.35 -13.71
N LEU A 319 -3.96 -6.06 -13.48
CA LEU A 319 -4.71 -5.31 -12.47
C LEU A 319 -5.94 -4.69 -13.10
N LYS A 320 -7.11 -5.05 -12.59
CA LYS A 320 -8.43 -4.69 -13.13
C LYS A 320 -9.26 -3.98 -12.07
N SER A 321 -9.93 -2.89 -12.42
CA SER A 321 -10.84 -2.18 -11.50
C SER A 321 -11.97 -3.10 -11.03
N GLY A 322 -12.36 -3.01 -9.77
CA GLY A 322 -13.36 -3.88 -9.14
C GLY A 322 -12.82 -5.30 -8.95
N ASP A 323 -13.59 -6.27 -9.37
CA ASP A 323 -13.26 -7.70 -9.40
C ASP A 323 -13.04 -8.18 -10.84
N PRO A 324 -11.97 -8.94 -11.15
CA PRO A 324 -11.70 -9.43 -12.49
C PRO A 324 -12.83 -10.29 -13.08
N MET A 325 -13.55 -11.02 -12.22
CA MET A 325 -14.59 -11.97 -12.62
C MET A 325 -15.98 -11.33 -12.77
N VAL A 326 -16.12 -10.02 -12.44
CA VAL A 326 -17.38 -9.29 -12.57
C VAL A 326 -17.25 -8.22 -13.65
N PHE A 327 -17.80 -8.47 -14.85
CA PHE A 327 -17.71 -7.62 -16.03
C PHE A 327 -16.31 -7.19 -16.44
N GLY A 328 -15.28 -7.92 -15.95
CA GLY A 328 -13.86 -7.63 -16.20
C GLY A 328 -13.26 -8.37 -17.40
N ARG A 329 -14.01 -9.16 -18.14
CA ARG A 329 -13.54 -9.98 -19.28
C ARG A 329 -12.43 -10.97 -18.91
N ALA A 330 -12.32 -11.36 -17.62
CA ALA A 330 -11.28 -12.25 -17.14
C ALA A 330 -11.36 -13.64 -17.80
N GLY A 331 -12.54 -14.13 -18.12
CA GLY A 331 -12.73 -15.41 -18.81
C GLY A 331 -11.97 -15.49 -20.13
N GLU A 332 -12.02 -14.44 -20.96
CA GLU A 332 -11.30 -14.36 -22.23
C GLU A 332 -9.77 -14.35 -22.02
N GLU A 333 -9.29 -13.68 -20.95
CA GLU A 333 -7.87 -13.62 -20.61
C GLU A 333 -7.37 -14.96 -20.08
N ILE A 334 -8.16 -15.63 -19.22
CA ILE A 334 -7.85 -16.96 -18.66
C ILE A 334 -7.77 -18.00 -19.76
N GLU A 335 -8.81 -18.08 -20.61
CA GLU A 335 -8.85 -19.04 -21.71
C GLU A 335 -7.63 -18.91 -22.64
N ALA A 336 -7.27 -17.69 -23.04
CA ALA A 336 -6.11 -17.44 -23.87
C ALA A 336 -4.79 -17.87 -23.22
N LEU A 337 -4.64 -17.66 -21.91
CA LEU A 337 -3.45 -18.04 -21.16
C LEU A 337 -3.35 -19.56 -20.96
N GLU A 338 -4.46 -20.23 -20.64
CA GLU A 338 -4.53 -21.67 -20.47
C GLU A 338 -4.24 -22.40 -21.79
N GLN A 339 -4.81 -21.94 -22.91
CA GLN A 339 -4.50 -22.46 -24.25
C GLN A 339 -3.02 -22.29 -24.62
N ALA A 340 -2.38 -21.24 -24.11
CA ALA A 340 -0.94 -21.01 -24.28
C ALA A 340 -0.05 -21.78 -23.30
N GLY A 341 -0.62 -22.59 -22.39
CA GLY A 341 0.10 -23.33 -21.35
C GLY A 341 0.73 -22.44 -20.27
N ILE A 342 0.19 -21.23 -20.05
CA ILE A 342 0.72 -20.28 -19.07
C ILE A 342 -0.08 -20.39 -17.78
N PRO A 343 0.57 -20.63 -16.61
CA PRO A 343 -0.10 -20.67 -15.34
C PRO A 343 -0.81 -19.35 -15.03
N VAL A 344 -2.11 -19.41 -14.78
CA VAL A 344 -2.94 -18.25 -14.42
C VAL A 344 -3.58 -18.45 -13.08
N SER A 345 -3.70 -17.39 -12.29
CA SER A 345 -4.41 -17.35 -11.02
C SER A 345 -5.21 -16.07 -10.89
N VAL A 346 -6.27 -16.10 -10.07
CA VAL A 346 -7.14 -14.95 -9.85
C VAL A 346 -7.11 -14.56 -8.38
N VAL A 347 -7.04 -13.26 -8.13
CA VAL A 347 -7.18 -12.65 -6.81
C VAL A 347 -8.41 -11.74 -6.86
N PRO A 348 -9.44 -12.01 -6.04
CA PRO A 348 -10.66 -11.22 -6.06
C PRO A 348 -10.44 -9.79 -5.56
N GLY A 349 -11.34 -8.90 -5.98
CA GLY A 349 -11.43 -7.54 -5.48
C GLY A 349 -12.86 -7.18 -5.06
N ILE A 350 -13.02 -6.06 -4.36
CA ILE A 350 -14.33 -5.52 -4.00
C ILE A 350 -14.97 -4.93 -5.25
N THR A 351 -16.18 -5.39 -5.60
CA THR A 351 -16.90 -4.88 -6.77
C THR A 351 -17.48 -3.50 -6.51
N SER A 352 -17.76 -2.76 -7.58
CA SER A 352 -18.41 -1.45 -7.45
C SER A 352 -19.80 -1.54 -6.80
N ALA A 353 -20.53 -2.65 -6.95
CA ALA A 353 -21.81 -2.87 -6.28
C ALA A 353 -21.66 -2.89 -4.75
N GLN A 354 -20.66 -3.59 -4.23
CA GLN A 354 -20.36 -3.60 -2.79
C GLN A 354 -19.90 -2.23 -2.30
N ALA A 355 -19.10 -1.53 -3.09
CA ALA A 355 -18.68 -0.17 -2.77
C ALA A 355 -19.86 0.81 -2.72
N MET A 356 -20.83 0.67 -3.62
CA MET A 356 -22.09 1.43 -3.58
C MET A 356 -22.84 1.17 -2.27
N ALA A 357 -23.00 -0.09 -1.88
CA ALA A 357 -23.66 -0.47 -0.62
C ALA A 357 -22.97 0.16 0.59
N MET A 358 -21.63 0.11 0.63
CA MET A 358 -20.80 0.69 1.68
C MET A 358 -20.96 2.21 1.73
N SER A 359 -20.80 2.92 0.61
CA SER A 359 -20.92 4.39 0.54
C SER A 359 -22.30 4.88 0.97
N LEU A 360 -23.35 4.12 0.65
CA LEU A 360 -24.73 4.43 1.04
C LEU A 360 -25.09 3.98 2.45
N ASN A 361 -24.27 3.15 3.08
CA ASN A 361 -24.61 2.42 4.30
C ASN A 361 -25.96 1.70 4.16
N ARG A 362 -26.17 1.04 3.02
CA ARG A 362 -27.42 0.32 2.67
C ARG A 362 -27.09 -1.10 2.20
N SER A 363 -27.80 -2.08 2.73
CA SER A 363 -27.70 -3.46 2.24
C SER A 363 -28.32 -3.58 0.85
N LEU A 364 -27.65 -4.30 -0.05
CA LEU A 364 -28.22 -4.61 -1.38
C LEU A 364 -29.29 -5.70 -1.33
N THR A 365 -29.44 -6.38 -0.21
CA THR A 365 -30.49 -7.38 0.03
C THR A 365 -31.28 -7.03 1.28
N HIS A 366 -32.56 -7.36 1.29
CA HIS A 366 -33.45 -7.13 2.43
C HIS A 366 -34.51 -8.24 2.51
N ARG A 367 -34.80 -8.74 3.71
CA ARG A 367 -35.72 -9.86 3.90
C ARG A 367 -37.13 -9.58 3.35
N ASP A 368 -37.60 -8.35 3.49
CA ASP A 368 -38.96 -7.95 3.11
C ASP A 368 -39.06 -7.34 1.71
N HIS A 369 -37.94 -6.76 1.18
CA HIS A 369 -38.01 -5.92 -0.02
C HIS A 369 -37.18 -6.44 -1.19
N ALA A 370 -36.08 -7.18 -0.93
CA ALA A 370 -35.17 -7.63 -1.98
C ALA A 370 -34.41 -8.88 -1.54
N GLN A 371 -34.94 -10.04 -1.86
CA GLN A 371 -34.31 -11.32 -1.52
C GLN A 371 -33.28 -11.78 -2.56
N SER A 372 -33.18 -11.07 -3.68
CA SER A 372 -32.21 -11.34 -4.74
C SER A 372 -31.49 -10.07 -5.19
N LEU A 373 -30.28 -10.24 -5.72
CA LEU A 373 -29.45 -9.20 -6.28
C LEU A 373 -29.12 -9.59 -7.72
N MET A 374 -29.43 -8.71 -8.66
CA MET A 374 -29.08 -8.85 -10.07
C MET A 374 -27.97 -7.85 -10.42
N LEU A 375 -26.84 -8.36 -10.88
CA LEU A 375 -25.76 -7.56 -11.47
C LEU A 375 -25.85 -7.71 -12.98
N VAL A 376 -26.06 -6.61 -13.69
CA VAL A 376 -26.17 -6.62 -15.16
C VAL A 376 -25.28 -5.57 -15.78
N THR A 377 -24.94 -5.73 -17.06
CA THR A 377 -24.25 -4.72 -17.84
C THR A 377 -25.23 -4.00 -18.75
N GLY A 378 -25.16 -2.68 -18.77
CA GLY A 378 -25.94 -1.85 -19.71
C GLY A 378 -25.30 -1.71 -21.10
N HIS A 379 -24.24 -2.48 -21.40
CA HIS A 379 -23.48 -2.32 -22.63
C HIS A 379 -23.13 -3.67 -23.26
N SER A 380 -23.68 -3.94 -24.44
CA SER A 380 -23.32 -5.12 -25.26
C SER A 380 -22.02 -4.89 -26.04
N ARG A 381 -21.55 -5.92 -26.77
CA ARG A 381 -20.43 -5.77 -27.72
C ARG A 381 -20.66 -4.74 -28.80
N HIS A 382 -21.93 -4.47 -29.15
CA HIS A 382 -22.34 -3.54 -30.19
C HIS A 382 -22.65 -2.14 -29.68
N GLY A 383 -22.53 -1.92 -28.37
CA GLY A 383 -22.81 -0.62 -27.77
C GLY A 383 -24.26 -0.38 -27.36
N GLU A 384 -25.13 -1.35 -27.59
CA GLU A 384 -26.57 -1.31 -27.27
C GLU A 384 -26.82 -2.07 -25.94
N LEU A 385 -28.07 -1.95 -25.48
CA LEU A 385 -28.54 -2.70 -24.32
C LEU A 385 -28.55 -4.21 -24.65
N PRO A 386 -27.99 -5.10 -23.81
CA PRO A 386 -28.04 -6.53 -24.09
C PRO A 386 -29.47 -7.06 -24.13
N ASP A 387 -29.82 -7.80 -25.18
CA ASP A 387 -31.07 -8.51 -25.34
C ASP A 387 -31.21 -9.76 -24.47
N THR A 388 -30.11 -10.23 -23.91
CA THR A 388 -30.04 -11.39 -23.02
C THR A 388 -30.46 -11.11 -21.58
N ILE A 389 -30.75 -9.86 -21.20
CA ILE A 389 -31.20 -9.51 -19.87
C ILE A 389 -32.68 -9.87 -19.72
N ASP A 390 -33.02 -10.66 -18.70
CA ASP A 390 -34.42 -10.93 -18.32
C ASP A 390 -35.02 -9.70 -17.62
N TRP A 391 -35.55 -8.81 -18.43
CA TRP A 391 -36.18 -7.58 -17.95
C TRP A 391 -37.46 -7.83 -17.15
N ALA A 392 -38.18 -8.94 -17.40
CA ALA A 392 -39.36 -9.30 -16.63
C ALA A 392 -39.00 -9.67 -15.21
N GLN A 393 -37.94 -10.47 -15.04
CA GLN A 393 -37.39 -10.79 -13.73
C GLN A 393 -36.84 -9.52 -13.02
N ALA A 394 -36.13 -8.67 -13.74
CA ALA A 394 -35.60 -7.41 -13.22
C ALA A 394 -36.71 -6.46 -12.74
N ALA A 395 -37.85 -6.42 -13.45
CA ALA A 395 -39.00 -5.58 -13.14
C ALA A 395 -39.90 -6.13 -12.04
N SER A 396 -39.70 -7.38 -11.60
CA SER A 396 -40.59 -8.05 -10.62
C SER A 396 -40.70 -7.34 -9.25
N GLY A 397 -39.79 -6.38 -8.96
CA GLY A 397 -39.72 -5.64 -7.70
C GLY A 397 -39.18 -6.45 -6.51
N ARG A 398 -38.81 -7.72 -6.72
CA ARG A 398 -38.27 -8.64 -5.69
C ARG A 398 -36.75 -8.70 -5.67
N ALA A 399 -36.10 -8.05 -6.62
CA ALA A 399 -34.65 -8.00 -6.74
C ALA A 399 -34.15 -6.57 -6.63
N THR A 400 -32.96 -6.42 -6.06
CA THR A 400 -32.15 -5.22 -6.25
C THR A 400 -31.41 -5.35 -7.57
N LEU A 401 -31.59 -4.38 -8.46
CA LEU A 401 -30.91 -4.34 -9.74
C LEU A 401 -29.73 -3.36 -9.67
N VAL A 402 -28.51 -3.85 -10.01
CA VAL A 402 -27.32 -3.00 -10.12
C VAL A 402 -26.76 -3.11 -11.53
N ILE A 403 -26.65 -1.98 -12.22
CA ILE A 403 -26.31 -1.91 -13.64
C ILE A 403 -24.95 -1.25 -13.82
N TYR A 404 -24.00 -2.02 -14.34
CA TYR A 404 -22.69 -1.57 -14.74
C TYR A 404 -22.73 -0.99 -16.16
N MET A 405 -21.93 0.05 -16.44
CA MET A 405 -21.79 0.63 -17.78
C MET A 405 -23.10 1.09 -18.42
N GLY A 406 -24.16 1.35 -17.59
CA GLY A 406 -25.51 1.67 -18.06
C GLY A 406 -25.78 3.16 -18.27
N ALA A 407 -24.87 4.06 -17.95
CA ALA A 407 -25.14 5.50 -17.93
C ALA A 407 -25.66 6.06 -19.28
N ARG A 408 -25.03 5.64 -20.38
CA ARG A 408 -25.45 6.08 -21.74
C ARG A 408 -26.77 5.48 -22.19
N GLN A 409 -27.19 4.38 -21.61
CA GLN A 409 -28.38 3.63 -21.89
C GLN A 409 -29.48 3.83 -20.84
N ALA A 410 -29.33 4.83 -19.95
CA ALA A 410 -30.26 5.05 -18.84
C ALA A 410 -31.72 5.19 -19.34
N GLY A 411 -31.97 5.90 -20.46
CA GLY A 411 -33.30 6.01 -21.07
C GLY A 411 -33.85 4.68 -21.58
N ALA A 412 -33.02 3.86 -22.25
CA ALA A 412 -33.41 2.54 -22.74
C ALA A 412 -33.70 1.57 -21.60
N ILE A 413 -32.87 1.61 -20.52
CA ILE A 413 -33.06 0.82 -19.30
C ILE A 413 -34.43 1.15 -18.67
N VAL A 414 -34.72 2.43 -18.49
CA VAL A 414 -36.02 2.87 -17.95
C VAL A 414 -37.17 2.39 -18.81
N ALA A 415 -37.09 2.58 -20.13
CA ALA A 415 -38.14 2.12 -21.07
C ALA A 415 -38.37 0.60 -20.97
N ALA A 416 -37.28 -0.22 -20.93
CA ALA A 416 -37.39 -1.66 -20.82
C ALA A 416 -38.07 -2.09 -19.51
N LEU A 417 -37.67 -1.51 -18.37
CA LEU A 417 -38.28 -1.83 -17.07
C LEU A 417 -39.76 -1.37 -16.97
N ARG A 418 -40.07 -0.19 -17.53
CA ARG A 418 -41.46 0.33 -17.58
C ARG A 418 -42.34 -0.55 -18.45
N GLN A 419 -41.85 -1.03 -19.58
CA GLN A 419 -42.56 -1.95 -20.48
C GLN A 419 -42.94 -3.27 -19.76
N GLN A 420 -42.08 -3.73 -18.81
CA GLN A 420 -42.35 -4.90 -18.01
C GLN A 420 -43.16 -4.60 -16.72
N GLY A 421 -43.73 -3.41 -16.60
CA GLY A 421 -44.66 -3.03 -15.54
C GLY A 421 -43.99 -2.48 -14.27
N MET A 422 -42.69 -2.22 -14.24
CA MET A 422 -42.07 -1.56 -13.09
C MET A 422 -42.61 -0.15 -12.89
N SER A 423 -42.95 0.21 -11.66
CA SER A 423 -43.42 1.55 -11.31
C SER A 423 -42.37 2.61 -11.60
N GLY A 424 -42.75 3.71 -12.25
CA GLY A 424 -41.87 4.86 -12.46
C GLY A 424 -41.41 5.52 -11.15
N ALA A 425 -42.16 5.34 -10.07
CA ALA A 425 -41.81 5.79 -8.73
C ALA A 425 -40.81 4.88 -8.02
N THR A 426 -40.40 3.75 -8.60
CA THR A 426 -39.40 2.84 -8.00
C THR A 426 -38.15 3.62 -7.70
N PRO A 427 -37.56 3.48 -6.45
CA PRO A 427 -36.33 4.16 -6.09
C PRO A 427 -35.18 3.79 -7.00
N ALA A 428 -34.43 4.80 -7.43
CA ALA A 428 -33.27 4.65 -8.28
C ALA A 428 -32.12 5.55 -7.78
N ILE A 429 -30.90 5.11 -7.98
CA ILE A 429 -29.69 5.82 -7.62
C ILE A 429 -28.66 5.69 -8.73
N ALA A 430 -27.88 6.74 -8.96
CA ALA A 430 -26.70 6.68 -9.79
C ALA A 430 -25.50 7.24 -9.03
N MET A 431 -24.37 6.53 -9.06
CA MET A 431 -23.15 6.92 -8.36
C MET A 431 -21.99 6.94 -9.33
N ALA A 432 -21.29 8.08 -9.35
CA ALA A 432 -20.10 8.29 -10.16
C ALA A 432 -18.83 8.19 -9.32
N SER A 433 -17.76 7.66 -9.88
CA SER A 433 -16.41 7.63 -9.27
C SER A 433 -16.37 7.03 -7.87
N LEU A 434 -17.07 5.94 -7.64
CA LEU A 434 -17.16 5.25 -6.35
C LEU A 434 -15.79 5.03 -5.70
N SER A 435 -15.68 5.35 -4.39
CA SER A 435 -14.47 5.25 -3.58
C SER A 435 -13.27 6.05 -4.11
N ARG A 436 -13.52 7.14 -4.83
CA ARG A 436 -12.47 8.00 -5.39
C ARG A 436 -12.69 9.46 -5.03
N PRO A 437 -11.65 10.29 -5.08
CA PRO A 437 -11.85 11.74 -5.08
C PRO A 437 -12.82 12.15 -6.20
N GLY A 438 -13.85 12.91 -5.86
CA GLY A 438 -14.91 13.28 -6.82
C GLY A 438 -16.06 12.28 -6.90
N GLU A 439 -16.21 11.36 -5.94
CA GLU A 439 -17.43 10.57 -5.80
C GLU A 439 -18.65 11.48 -5.76
N ALA A 440 -19.61 11.23 -6.63
CA ALA A 440 -20.86 11.97 -6.72
C ALA A 440 -22.04 11.02 -6.83
N ARG A 441 -23.19 11.43 -6.30
CA ARG A 441 -24.42 10.62 -6.32
C ARG A 441 -25.62 11.44 -6.71
N TRP A 442 -26.58 10.76 -7.34
CA TRP A 442 -27.93 11.19 -7.56
C TRP A 442 -28.89 10.13 -7.01
N GLU A 443 -29.93 10.55 -6.32
CA GLU A 443 -31.01 9.71 -5.80
C GLU A 443 -32.36 10.24 -6.28
N GLY A 444 -33.27 9.35 -6.69
CA GLY A 444 -34.59 9.75 -7.18
C GLY A 444 -35.44 8.54 -7.56
N SER A 445 -36.36 8.74 -8.51
CA SER A 445 -37.23 7.70 -9.05
C SER A 445 -36.69 7.15 -10.36
N LEU A 446 -37.18 5.97 -10.76
CA LEU A 446 -36.86 5.33 -12.03
C LEU A 446 -37.10 6.26 -13.22
N ASP A 447 -38.26 6.95 -13.26
CA ASP A 447 -38.59 7.85 -14.37
C ASP A 447 -37.65 9.05 -14.47
N ALA A 448 -37.07 9.51 -13.34
CA ALA A 448 -36.15 10.63 -13.31
C ALA A 448 -34.66 10.21 -13.53
N LEU A 449 -34.36 8.91 -13.58
CA LEU A 449 -33.02 8.40 -13.72
C LEU A 449 -32.20 8.93 -14.91
N PRO A 450 -32.79 9.06 -16.14
CA PRO A 450 -32.02 9.56 -17.28
C PRO A 450 -31.52 10.99 -17.06
N GLN A 451 -32.38 11.88 -16.51
CA GLN A 451 -31.99 13.25 -16.17
C GLN A 451 -30.97 13.26 -15.01
N GLY A 452 -31.18 12.40 -14.01
CA GLY A 452 -30.29 12.26 -12.87
C GLY A 452 -28.89 11.89 -13.27
N VAL A 453 -28.70 10.92 -14.17
CA VAL A 453 -27.40 10.54 -14.69
C VAL A 453 -26.68 11.70 -15.38
N MET A 454 -27.42 12.59 -16.07
CA MET A 454 -26.83 13.76 -16.74
C MET A 454 -26.29 14.82 -15.76
N THR A 455 -26.73 14.82 -14.51
CA THR A 455 -26.20 15.74 -13.47
C THR A 455 -24.87 15.30 -12.90
N LEU A 456 -24.44 14.06 -13.16
CA LEU A 456 -23.18 13.52 -12.68
C LEU A 456 -22.00 13.93 -13.57
N PRO A 457 -20.76 13.92 -13.06
CA PRO A 457 -19.57 14.33 -13.81
C PRO A 457 -19.44 13.57 -15.14
N ALA A 458 -19.30 14.31 -16.24
CA ALA A 458 -19.18 13.73 -17.57
C ALA A 458 -17.91 12.86 -17.69
N GLY A 459 -18.04 11.68 -18.30
CA GLY A 459 -16.93 10.75 -18.49
C GLY A 459 -16.53 9.93 -17.26
N ALA A 460 -17.13 10.18 -16.10
CA ALA A 460 -16.93 9.35 -14.92
C ALA A 460 -17.54 7.96 -15.08
N PRO A 461 -16.94 6.90 -14.47
CA PRO A 461 -17.58 5.60 -14.39
C PRO A 461 -18.80 5.70 -13.47
N ILE A 462 -19.98 5.33 -13.99
CA ILE A 462 -21.25 5.42 -13.26
C ILE A 462 -21.80 4.02 -13.04
N LEU A 463 -22.25 3.75 -11.80
CA LEU A 463 -23.00 2.58 -11.40
C LEU A 463 -24.45 3.01 -11.10
N ILE A 464 -25.44 2.26 -11.57
CA ILE A 464 -26.86 2.53 -11.36
C ILE A 464 -27.41 1.43 -10.44
N GLY A 465 -28.18 1.84 -9.43
CA GLY A 465 -28.96 0.95 -8.56
C GLY A 465 -30.45 1.24 -8.68
N ILE A 466 -31.29 0.19 -8.79
CA ILE A 466 -32.74 0.31 -8.89
C ILE A 466 -33.38 -0.70 -7.94
N GLY A 467 -34.36 -0.26 -7.16
CA GLY A 467 -35.12 -1.13 -6.27
C GLY A 467 -35.45 -0.49 -4.93
N PRO A 468 -36.34 -1.14 -4.13
CA PRO A 468 -36.83 -0.59 -2.86
C PRO A 468 -35.73 -0.33 -1.82
N VAL A 469 -34.60 -1.03 -1.87
CA VAL A 469 -33.48 -0.83 -0.94
C VAL A 469 -32.84 0.56 -1.08
N PHE A 470 -33.03 1.22 -2.21
CA PHE A 470 -32.54 2.56 -2.47
C PHE A 470 -33.53 3.69 -2.08
N ALA A 471 -34.68 3.35 -1.48
CA ALA A 471 -35.60 4.36 -0.97
C ALA A 471 -34.92 5.30 0.03
N ALA A 472 -35.21 6.61 -0.08
CA ALA A 472 -34.66 7.61 0.83
C ALA A 472 -34.98 7.23 2.30
N ARG A 473 -33.96 7.18 3.16
CA ARG A 473 -34.19 7.03 4.60
C ARG A 473 -34.65 8.38 5.15
N ASN A 474 -35.83 8.44 5.72
CA ASN A 474 -36.24 9.56 6.57
C ASN A 474 -35.36 9.54 7.84
N LEU A 475 -34.28 10.30 7.84
CA LEU A 475 -33.39 10.46 8.99
C LEU A 475 -34.14 11.01 10.25
N ALA A 476 -35.31 11.66 10.06
CA ALA A 476 -36.13 12.16 11.14
C ALA A 476 -36.67 11.04 12.08
N THR A 477 -37.03 9.88 11.51
CA THR A 477 -37.55 8.75 12.30
C THR A 477 -36.45 7.96 13.03
N ALA A 478 -35.18 8.01 12.57
CA ALA A 478 -34.08 7.33 13.23
C ALA A 478 -33.61 8.09 14.50
N VAL A 479 -33.69 9.40 14.51
CA VAL A 479 -33.30 10.26 15.66
C VAL A 479 -34.39 10.19 16.76
N GLU A 480 -35.67 10.07 16.42
CA GLU A 480 -36.75 9.87 17.40
C GLU A 480 -36.71 8.51 18.06
N GLY A 481 -36.33 7.46 17.33
CA GLY A 481 -36.14 6.11 17.87
C GLY A 481 -34.99 6.03 18.89
N PHE A 482 -33.91 6.77 18.65
CA PHE A 482 -32.77 6.84 19.60
C PHE A 482 -33.09 7.67 20.84
N ARG A 483 -33.92 8.72 20.73
CA ARG A 483 -34.39 9.53 21.90
C ARG A 483 -35.43 8.82 22.77
N LYS A 484 -36.10 7.79 22.29
CA LYS A 484 -37.05 6.99 23.07
C LYS A 484 -36.43 5.72 23.70
N ALA A 485 -35.16 5.40 23.37
CA ALA A 485 -34.44 4.22 23.88
C ALA A 485 -33.33 4.57 24.88
N VAL A 486 -33.16 5.86 25.23
CA VAL A 486 -32.35 6.39 26.33
C VAL A 486 -33.31 7.11 27.31
#